data_5a2301dc77ea6f35512c8b9d75ba2051
#
_entry.id   5a2301dc77ea6f35512c8b9d75ba2051
#
_cell.length_a   1.000
_cell.length_b   1.000
_cell.length_c   1.000
_cell.angle_alpha   90.00
_cell.angle_beta   90.00
_cell.angle_gamma   90.00
#
_symmetry.space_group_name_H-M   'P 1'
#
loop_
_entity.id
_entity.type
_entity.pdbx_description
1 polymer ?
#
loop_
_entity_poly.entity_id
_entity_poly.type
_entity_poly.pdbx_seq_one_letter_code
_entity_poly.pdbx_strand_id
1 'polypeptide(L)'
;MIKGNDFRSKEYELFLERSEEIGLDRTMVQAAGGNTSIKEGDTMWIKSSGKWLIDARSSELMVPVSISQIKDALKDSSCSYDEILKSIDLKISPDGLRPSVEAPMHAILDFKFIFHTHDIFINALAVQKYSQIDFEKIFSDLNWKFIPYVKPGIELSYKLMQLKSFEDNVFILENHGLIVCGESLEEIRHLYQDIRVRLKKFHN
;
A
#
# COMPACT_ATOMS: atom_id res chain seq x y z
N MET A 1 18.35 24.22 5.23
CA MET A 1 19.09 23.92 3.96
C MET A 1 18.62 22.54 3.50
N ILE A 2 17.84 22.50 2.43
CA ILE A 2 17.29 21.26 1.85
C ILE A 2 18.45 20.48 1.25
N LYS A 3 18.81 19.36 1.89
CA LYS A 3 19.79 18.43 1.35
C LYS A 3 19.09 17.57 0.29
N GLY A 4 19.51 17.62 -0.94
CA GLY A 4 19.16 16.66 -2.00
C GLY A 4 17.97 17.05 -2.86
N ASN A 5 18.12 18.06 -3.70
CA ASN A 5 17.03 18.60 -4.54
C ASN A 5 16.94 17.94 -5.94
N ASP A 6 17.34 16.67 -6.10
CA ASP A 6 17.39 16.05 -7.43
C ASP A 6 16.54 14.77 -7.61
N PHE A 7 15.72 14.40 -6.62
CA PHE A 7 14.89 13.17 -6.67
C PHE A 7 13.38 13.41 -6.82
N ARG A 8 12.95 14.64 -7.03
CA ARG A 8 11.52 14.89 -7.30
C ARG A 8 11.29 14.84 -8.82
N SER A 9 11.26 13.63 -9.35
CA SER A 9 10.81 13.43 -10.73
C SER A 9 9.36 13.91 -10.86
N LYS A 10 8.94 14.31 -12.07
CA LYS A 10 7.55 14.62 -12.36
C LYS A 10 6.60 13.49 -11.92
N GLU A 11 7.06 12.27 -12.02
CA GLU A 11 6.31 11.08 -11.61
C GLU A 11 6.12 11.00 -10.09
N TYR A 12 7.14 11.37 -9.30
CA TYR A 12 7.02 11.45 -7.85
C TYR A 12 6.00 12.52 -7.42
N GLU A 13 5.98 13.69 -8.06
CA GLU A 13 4.98 14.72 -7.78
C GLU A 13 3.56 14.24 -8.12
N LEU A 14 3.38 13.54 -9.24
CA LEU A 14 2.09 12.92 -9.60
C LEU A 14 1.69 11.82 -8.61
N PHE A 15 2.64 11.07 -8.08
CA PHE A 15 2.39 10.09 -7.02
C PHE A 15 1.89 10.76 -5.73
N LEU A 16 2.49 11.89 -5.33
CA LEU A 16 2.03 12.65 -4.17
C LEU A 16 0.63 13.22 -4.40
N GLU A 17 0.36 13.76 -5.58
CA GLU A 17 -0.97 14.24 -5.96
C GLU A 17 -2.02 13.12 -5.86
N ARG A 18 -1.73 11.94 -6.40
CA ARG A 18 -2.63 10.78 -6.32
C ARG A 18 -2.81 10.29 -4.88
N SER A 19 -1.77 10.34 -4.07
CA SER A 19 -1.83 9.99 -2.65
C SER A 19 -2.72 10.96 -1.86
N GLU A 20 -2.63 12.27 -2.15
CA GLU A 20 -3.48 13.30 -1.56
C GLU A 20 -4.95 13.13 -1.98
N GLU A 21 -5.23 12.86 -3.27
CA GLU A 21 -6.59 12.61 -3.76
C GLU A 21 -7.27 11.45 -3.00
N ILE A 22 -6.53 10.35 -2.78
CA ILE A 22 -7.01 9.22 -1.98
C ILE A 22 -7.23 9.64 -0.52
N GLY A 23 -6.33 10.45 0.03
CA GLY A 23 -6.45 11.00 1.38
C GLY A 23 -7.65 11.93 1.58
N LEU A 24 -8.09 12.62 0.53
CA LEU A 24 -9.28 13.48 0.52
C LEU A 24 -10.58 12.68 0.44
N ASP A 25 -10.56 11.48 -0.12
CA ASP A 25 -11.73 10.60 -0.23
C ASP A 25 -11.91 9.78 1.06
N ARG A 26 -12.78 10.24 1.95
CA ARG A 26 -13.09 9.56 3.22
C ARG A 26 -13.71 8.17 3.04
N THR A 27 -14.14 7.81 1.85
CA THR A 27 -14.58 6.45 1.56
C THR A 27 -13.41 5.50 1.28
N MET A 28 -12.22 6.05 0.96
CA MET A 28 -11.01 5.27 0.70
C MET A 28 -10.10 5.16 1.92
N VAL A 29 -9.90 6.27 2.65
CA VAL A 29 -9.08 6.25 3.88
C VAL A 29 -9.70 7.12 4.97
N GLN A 30 -9.45 6.77 6.23
CA GLN A 30 -9.93 7.49 7.40
C GLN A 30 -8.74 7.79 8.31
N ALA A 31 -8.61 9.04 8.74
CA ALA A 31 -7.53 9.52 9.61
C ALA A 31 -6.12 9.14 9.06
N ALA A 32 -5.28 8.52 9.88
CA ALA A 32 -3.95 8.05 9.49
C ALA A 32 -3.93 6.68 8.79
N GLY A 33 -5.11 6.10 8.50
CA GLY A 33 -5.24 4.80 7.83
C GLY A 33 -4.76 4.83 6.40
N GLY A 34 -4.53 3.62 5.84
CA GLY A 34 -4.01 3.46 4.49
C GLY A 34 -2.59 4.02 4.31
N ASN A 35 -1.96 3.63 3.23
CA ASN A 35 -0.63 4.11 2.86
C ASN A 35 -0.36 3.85 1.37
N THR A 36 0.56 4.64 0.82
CA THR A 36 0.97 4.56 -0.57
C THR A 36 2.48 4.51 -0.65
N SER A 37 3.00 3.86 -1.69
CA SER A 37 4.44 3.86 -1.98
C SER A 37 4.73 3.92 -3.47
N ILE A 38 5.92 4.46 -3.78
CA ILE A 38 6.54 4.43 -5.10
C ILE A 38 7.93 3.83 -4.97
N LYS A 39 8.35 3.03 -5.95
CA LYS A 39 9.67 2.41 -6.01
C LYS A 39 10.50 2.94 -7.15
N GLU A 40 11.79 3.16 -6.88
CA GLU A 40 12.80 3.51 -7.87
C GLU A 40 14.11 2.78 -7.51
N GLY A 41 14.49 1.81 -8.34
CA GLY A 41 15.58 0.90 -8.02
C GLY A 41 15.36 0.15 -6.71
N ASP A 42 16.30 0.24 -5.78
CA ASP A 42 16.20 -0.37 -4.45
C ASP A 42 15.51 0.55 -3.42
N THR A 43 15.20 1.80 -3.78
CA THR A 43 14.55 2.74 -2.86
C THR A 43 13.04 2.70 -3.02
N MET A 44 12.34 2.55 -1.91
CA MET A 44 10.89 2.71 -1.81
C MET A 44 10.56 3.91 -0.93
N TRP A 45 9.82 4.86 -1.49
CA TRP A 45 9.24 5.97 -0.74
C TRP A 45 7.85 5.56 -0.25
N ILE A 46 7.65 5.49 1.05
CA ILE A 46 6.40 5.04 1.67
C ILE A 46 5.91 6.03 2.71
N LYS A 47 4.58 6.17 2.82
CA LYS A 47 3.94 7.02 3.82
C LYS A 47 4.43 6.69 5.22
N SER A 48 4.76 7.73 5.99
CA SER A 48 5.14 7.57 7.39
C SER A 48 3.97 7.16 8.28
N SER A 49 4.29 6.42 9.32
CA SER A 49 3.33 6.01 10.35
C SER A 49 2.71 7.21 11.04
N GLY A 50 1.39 7.17 11.27
CA GLY A 50 0.64 8.20 11.99
C GLY A 50 0.37 9.48 11.21
N LYS A 51 0.87 9.64 9.97
CA LYS A 51 0.58 10.79 9.10
C LYS A 51 -0.63 10.52 8.22
N TRP A 52 -1.29 11.57 7.78
CA TRP A 52 -2.49 11.50 6.94
C TRP A 52 -2.13 11.68 5.47
N LEU A 53 -2.69 10.87 4.58
CA LEU A 53 -2.44 10.98 3.13
C LEU A 53 -2.92 12.31 2.54
N ILE A 54 -3.91 12.95 3.14
CA ILE A 54 -4.38 14.28 2.72
C ILE A 54 -3.27 15.34 2.74
N ASP A 55 -2.21 15.12 3.51
CA ASP A 55 -1.09 16.04 3.64
C ASP A 55 0.07 15.69 2.68
N ALA A 56 -0.12 14.75 1.73
CA ALA A 56 0.96 14.20 0.92
C ALA A 56 1.74 15.25 0.11
N ARG A 57 1.07 16.31 -0.37
CA ARG A 57 1.71 17.41 -1.11
C ARG A 57 2.15 18.58 -0.25
N SER A 58 1.52 18.76 0.90
CA SER A 58 1.75 19.90 1.78
C SER A 58 2.82 19.67 2.84
N SER A 59 3.19 18.40 3.08
CA SER A 59 4.21 18.05 4.08
C SER A 59 5.10 16.89 3.61
N GLU A 60 6.32 16.87 4.11
CA GLU A 60 7.22 15.74 3.91
C GLU A 60 6.76 14.56 4.78
N LEU A 61 6.09 13.59 4.18
CA LEU A 61 5.58 12.43 4.90
C LEU A 61 6.02 11.09 4.30
N MET A 62 6.75 11.09 3.19
CA MET A 62 7.27 9.86 2.60
C MET A 62 8.66 9.54 3.16
N VAL A 63 8.84 8.32 3.63
CA VAL A 63 10.08 7.82 4.21
C VAL A 63 10.76 6.91 3.20
N PRO A 64 12.00 7.20 2.79
CA PRO A 64 12.78 6.34 1.91
C PRO A 64 13.34 5.14 2.68
N VAL A 65 13.10 3.93 2.16
CA VAL A 65 13.59 2.68 2.72
C VAL A 65 14.20 1.81 1.63
N SER A 66 15.21 1.01 1.98
CA SER A 66 15.81 0.02 1.08
C SER A 66 14.93 -1.23 1.00
N ILE A 67 14.50 -1.57 -0.21
CA ILE A 67 13.67 -2.75 -0.49
C ILE A 67 14.45 -4.03 -0.19
N SER A 68 15.72 -4.09 -0.59
CA SER A 68 16.57 -5.25 -0.38
C SER A 68 16.79 -5.52 1.11
N GLN A 69 17.06 -4.48 1.91
CA GLN A 69 17.22 -4.63 3.36
C GLN A 69 15.93 -5.12 4.04
N ILE A 70 14.76 -4.63 3.63
CA ILE A 70 13.48 -5.13 4.15
C ILE A 70 13.27 -6.59 3.76
N LYS A 71 13.50 -6.95 2.48
CA LYS A 71 13.37 -8.33 2.00
C LYS A 71 14.35 -9.27 2.71
N ASP A 72 15.56 -8.81 3.00
CA ASP A 72 16.56 -9.58 3.74
C ASP A 72 16.15 -9.79 5.21
N ALA A 73 15.65 -8.75 5.88
CA ALA A 73 15.13 -8.86 7.24
C ALA A 73 13.97 -9.86 7.34
N LEU A 74 13.08 -9.90 6.34
CA LEU A 74 11.96 -10.83 6.29
C LEU A 74 12.37 -12.31 6.05
N LYS A 75 13.63 -12.61 5.73
CA LYS A 75 14.10 -14.01 5.68
C LYS A 75 14.17 -14.64 7.06
N ASP A 76 14.32 -13.84 8.11
CA ASP A 76 14.26 -14.27 9.50
C ASP A 76 12.79 -14.20 9.99
N SER A 77 12.23 -15.35 10.36
CA SER A 77 10.86 -15.43 10.89
C SER A 77 10.67 -14.70 12.23
N SER A 78 11.75 -14.33 12.91
CA SER A 78 11.74 -13.50 14.13
C SER A 78 11.88 -12.00 13.85
N CYS A 79 11.85 -11.57 12.58
CA CYS A 79 11.96 -10.18 12.20
C CYS A 79 11.02 -9.28 12.99
N SER A 80 11.56 -8.18 13.51
CA SER A 80 10.83 -7.16 14.26
C SER A 80 10.70 -5.87 13.47
N TYR A 81 9.79 -4.99 13.88
CA TYR A 81 9.68 -3.68 13.26
C TYR A 81 10.96 -2.82 13.44
N ASP A 82 11.69 -3.02 14.54
CA ASP A 82 12.97 -2.33 14.77
C ASP A 82 14.02 -2.71 13.71
N GLU A 83 13.96 -3.93 13.17
CA GLU A 83 14.83 -4.33 12.05
C GLU A 83 14.41 -3.66 10.75
N ILE A 84 13.10 -3.50 10.52
CA ILE A 84 12.60 -2.73 9.38
C ILE A 84 13.05 -1.26 9.45
N LEU A 85 13.11 -0.66 10.65
CA LEU A 85 13.61 0.71 10.80
C LEU A 85 15.07 0.89 10.36
N LYS A 86 15.88 -0.15 10.36
CA LYS A 86 17.28 -0.10 9.86
C LYS A 86 17.37 0.11 8.36
N SER A 87 16.30 -0.17 7.61
CA SER A 87 16.21 0.03 6.16
C SER A 87 16.04 1.50 5.74
N ILE A 88 15.82 2.42 6.71
CA ILE A 88 15.62 3.85 6.39
C ILE A 88 16.91 4.45 5.86
N ASP A 89 16.84 5.09 4.69
CA ASP A 89 17.97 5.90 4.19
C ASP A 89 18.03 7.24 4.94
N LEU A 90 18.81 7.26 6.02
CA LEU A 90 18.99 8.43 6.88
C LEU A 90 19.65 9.63 6.20
N LYS A 91 20.22 9.47 4.99
CA LYS A 91 20.84 10.59 4.25
C LYS A 91 19.79 11.50 3.62
N ILE A 92 18.65 10.92 3.24
CA ILE A 92 17.60 11.62 2.50
C ILE A 92 16.24 11.56 3.21
N SER A 93 16.13 10.80 4.30
CA SER A 93 14.89 10.71 5.09
C SER A 93 14.65 12.01 5.86
N PRO A 94 13.40 12.50 5.89
CA PRO A 94 13.03 13.59 6.81
C PRO A 94 13.23 13.18 8.27
N ASP A 95 13.69 14.12 9.09
CA ASP A 95 14.01 13.86 10.49
C ASP A 95 12.78 13.40 11.30
N GLY A 96 12.97 12.37 12.13
CA GLY A 96 11.98 11.90 13.09
C GLY A 96 10.80 11.10 12.48
N LEU A 97 10.76 10.90 11.16
CA LEU A 97 9.74 10.09 10.52
C LEU A 97 10.10 8.61 10.59
N ARG A 98 9.06 7.78 10.69
CA ARG A 98 9.16 6.31 10.63
C ARG A 98 8.26 5.81 9.52
N PRO A 99 8.66 4.82 8.71
CA PRO A 99 7.81 4.25 7.66
C PRO A 99 6.55 3.64 8.28
N SER A 100 5.50 3.47 7.48
CA SER A 100 4.34 2.67 7.87
C SER A 100 4.80 1.30 8.39
N VAL A 101 4.10 0.77 9.39
CA VAL A 101 4.32 -0.61 9.87
C VAL A 101 4.09 -1.65 8.78
N GLU A 102 3.43 -1.26 7.70
CA GLU A 102 3.16 -2.08 6.50
C GLU A 102 4.19 -1.90 5.39
N ALA A 103 5.30 -1.19 5.63
CA ALA A 103 6.39 -1.09 4.66
C ALA A 103 6.90 -2.46 4.17
N PRO A 104 6.97 -3.51 5.02
CA PRO A 104 7.33 -4.85 4.55
C PRO A 104 6.36 -5.41 3.50
N MET A 105 5.06 -5.20 3.67
CA MET A 105 4.04 -5.59 2.70
C MET A 105 4.26 -4.93 1.34
N HIS A 106 4.56 -3.63 1.31
CA HIS A 106 4.88 -2.92 0.08
C HIS A 106 6.19 -3.39 -0.55
N ALA A 107 7.21 -3.69 0.26
CA ALA A 107 8.51 -4.13 -0.25
C ALA A 107 8.45 -5.47 -1.00
N ILE A 108 7.58 -6.40 -0.58
CA ILE A 108 7.47 -7.74 -1.18
C ILE A 108 6.59 -7.81 -2.43
N LEU A 109 5.80 -6.78 -2.72
CA LEU A 109 4.99 -6.69 -3.93
C LEU A 109 5.83 -6.05 -5.04
N ASP A 110 6.06 -6.76 -6.14
CA ASP A 110 7.02 -6.39 -7.18
C ASP A 110 6.40 -5.44 -8.24
N PHE A 111 5.75 -4.37 -7.76
CA PHE A 111 5.16 -3.30 -8.57
C PHE A 111 5.77 -1.95 -8.20
N LYS A 112 5.78 -1.03 -9.15
CA LYS A 112 6.31 0.33 -8.95
C LYS A 112 5.44 1.14 -7.98
N PHE A 113 4.12 1.07 -8.14
CA PHE A 113 3.16 1.79 -7.31
C PHE A 113 2.31 0.80 -6.53
N ILE A 114 2.18 1.04 -5.21
CA ILE A 114 1.35 0.24 -4.32
C ILE A 114 0.52 1.19 -3.47
N PHE A 115 -0.79 1.01 -3.53
CA PHE A 115 -1.77 1.81 -2.82
C PHE A 115 -2.61 0.91 -1.94
N HIS A 116 -2.50 1.10 -0.64
CA HIS A 116 -3.33 0.42 0.36
C HIS A 116 -4.34 1.39 0.94
N THR A 117 -5.61 1.00 0.93
CA THR A 117 -6.74 1.79 1.42
C THR A 117 -7.64 0.99 2.34
N HIS A 118 -8.32 1.69 3.25
CA HIS A 118 -9.38 1.13 4.07
C HIS A 118 -10.75 1.42 3.44
N ASP A 119 -10.90 1.11 2.15
CA ASP A 119 -12.11 1.39 1.38
C ASP A 119 -13.35 0.81 2.07
N ILE A 120 -14.32 1.67 2.38
CA ILE A 120 -15.50 1.28 3.18
C ILE A 120 -16.39 0.27 2.46
N PHE A 121 -16.45 0.29 1.12
CA PHE A 121 -17.28 -0.64 0.35
C PHE A 121 -16.65 -2.03 0.32
N ILE A 122 -15.32 -2.09 0.17
CA ILE A 122 -14.56 -3.33 0.31
C ILE A 122 -14.69 -3.88 1.73
N ASN A 123 -14.49 -3.02 2.74
CA ASN A 123 -14.54 -3.45 4.14
C ASN A 123 -15.95 -3.92 4.55
N ALA A 124 -16.99 -3.23 4.09
CA ALA A 124 -18.39 -3.64 4.37
C ALA A 124 -18.71 -5.06 3.85
N LEU A 125 -18.06 -5.47 2.75
CA LEU A 125 -18.19 -6.83 2.23
C LEU A 125 -17.19 -7.78 2.91
N ALA A 126 -15.94 -7.37 3.08
CA ALA A 126 -14.85 -8.21 3.59
C ALA A 126 -15.04 -8.68 5.06
N VAL A 127 -15.87 -7.98 5.84
CA VAL A 127 -16.24 -8.40 7.21
C VAL A 127 -17.35 -9.45 7.24
N GLN A 128 -18.00 -9.73 6.12
CA GLN A 128 -19.12 -10.67 6.06
C GLN A 128 -18.62 -12.12 5.99
N LYS A 129 -19.40 -13.01 6.60
CA LYS A 129 -19.14 -14.44 6.50
C LYS A 129 -19.27 -14.88 5.03
N TYR A 130 -18.27 -15.64 4.54
CA TYR A 130 -18.21 -16.11 3.15
C TYR A 130 -17.96 -15.03 2.10
N SER A 131 -17.50 -13.85 2.49
CA SER A 131 -17.21 -12.72 1.58
C SER A 131 -16.28 -13.10 0.42
N GLN A 132 -15.35 -14.05 0.61
CA GLN A 132 -14.49 -14.53 -0.46
C GLN A 132 -15.30 -15.03 -1.68
N ILE A 133 -16.42 -15.74 -1.46
CA ILE A 133 -17.28 -16.26 -2.56
C ILE A 133 -17.89 -15.10 -3.35
N ASP A 134 -18.24 -14.02 -2.68
CA ASP A 134 -18.81 -12.85 -3.36
C ASP A 134 -17.73 -12.08 -4.12
N PHE A 135 -16.53 -11.92 -3.57
CA PHE A 135 -15.39 -11.35 -4.31
C PHE A 135 -14.99 -12.20 -5.52
N GLU A 136 -15.06 -13.54 -5.46
CA GLU A 136 -14.84 -14.42 -6.59
C GLU A 136 -15.80 -14.14 -7.76
N LYS A 137 -17.05 -13.79 -7.46
CA LYS A 137 -18.03 -13.38 -8.49
C LYS A 137 -17.76 -11.98 -9.03
N ILE A 138 -17.43 -11.02 -8.14
CA ILE A 138 -17.22 -9.61 -8.47
C ILE A 138 -15.95 -9.44 -9.31
N PHE A 139 -14.88 -10.17 -8.98
CA PHE A 139 -13.53 -10.01 -9.54
C PHE A 139 -13.08 -11.20 -10.39
N SER A 140 -14.02 -11.97 -10.96
CA SER A 140 -13.76 -13.22 -11.70
C SER A 140 -12.77 -13.09 -12.86
N ASP A 141 -12.58 -11.90 -13.40
CA ASP A 141 -11.71 -11.56 -14.53
C ASP A 141 -10.53 -10.64 -14.16
N LEU A 142 -10.33 -10.40 -12.86
CA LEU A 142 -9.18 -9.64 -12.35
C LEU A 142 -8.08 -10.58 -11.82
N ASN A 143 -6.85 -10.08 -11.80
CA ASN A 143 -5.73 -10.73 -11.12
C ASN A 143 -5.75 -10.33 -9.64
N TRP A 144 -6.52 -11.04 -8.85
CA TRP A 144 -6.76 -10.69 -7.46
C TRP A 144 -6.55 -11.86 -6.49
N LYS A 145 -6.37 -11.54 -5.20
CA LYS A 145 -6.24 -12.52 -4.14
C LYS A 145 -6.97 -12.09 -2.87
N PHE A 146 -7.67 -13.01 -2.24
CA PHE A 146 -8.19 -12.84 -0.88
C PHE A 146 -7.14 -13.25 0.13
N ILE A 147 -6.86 -12.37 1.09
CA ILE A 147 -5.90 -12.59 2.17
C ILE A 147 -6.68 -12.70 3.49
N PRO A 148 -6.75 -13.89 4.11
CA PRO A 148 -7.38 -14.07 5.40
C PRO A 148 -6.76 -13.16 6.45
N TYR A 149 -7.56 -12.72 7.42
CA TYR A 149 -7.12 -11.79 8.44
C TYR A 149 -5.89 -12.28 9.20
N VAL A 150 -4.92 -11.42 9.25
CA VAL A 150 -3.75 -11.49 10.12
C VAL A 150 -3.44 -10.07 10.60
N LYS A 151 -2.67 -9.96 11.68
CA LYS A 151 -2.26 -8.67 12.20
C LYS A 151 -1.50 -7.85 11.15
N PRO A 152 -1.87 -6.57 10.94
CA PRO A 152 -1.16 -5.69 10.04
C PRO A 152 0.34 -5.56 10.35
N GLY A 153 1.15 -5.39 9.31
CA GLY A 153 2.60 -5.30 9.42
C GLY A 153 3.32 -6.56 8.96
N ILE A 154 4.27 -7.05 9.74
CA ILE A 154 5.15 -8.16 9.34
C ILE A 154 4.37 -9.47 9.12
N GLU A 155 3.42 -9.79 9.98
CA GLU A 155 2.59 -11.00 9.85
C GLU A 155 1.79 -10.99 8.54
N LEU A 156 1.22 -9.84 8.17
CA LEU A 156 0.53 -9.65 6.90
C LEU A 156 1.49 -9.85 5.72
N SER A 157 2.72 -9.37 5.84
CA SER A 157 3.73 -9.55 4.80
C SER A 157 4.07 -11.02 4.57
N TYR A 158 4.25 -11.80 5.63
CA TYR A 158 4.45 -13.25 5.51
C TYR A 158 3.25 -13.95 4.88
N LYS A 159 2.03 -13.55 5.26
CA LYS A 159 0.82 -14.13 4.69
C LYS A 159 0.70 -13.85 3.19
N LEU A 160 0.99 -12.62 2.77
CA LEU A 160 1.05 -12.24 1.37
C LEU A 160 2.12 -13.02 0.61
N MET A 161 3.33 -13.17 1.15
CA MET A 161 4.39 -13.98 0.52
C MET A 161 3.97 -15.42 0.26
N GLN A 162 3.13 -15.99 1.14
CA GLN A 162 2.63 -17.36 0.98
C GLN A 162 1.53 -17.50 -0.09
N LEU A 163 0.70 -16.48 -0.28
CA LEU A 163 -0.54 -16.58 -1.05
C LEU A 163 -0.51 -15.86 -2.40
N LYS A 164 0.29 -14.79 -2.54
CA LYS A 164 0.35 -14.01 -3.78
C LYS A 164 0.91 -14.84 -4.93
N SER A 165 0.36 -14.65 -6.13
CA SER A 165 1.01 -15.03 -7.38
C SER A 165 1.75 -13.84 -7.99
N PHE A 166 2.54 -14.09 -9.04
CA PHE A 166 3.27 -13.02 -9.74
C PHE A 166 2.33 -12.03 -10.45
N GLU A 167 1.16 -12.49 -10.86
CA GLU A 167 0.21 -11.71 -11.64
C GLU A 167 -0.77 -10.91 -10.76
N ASP A 168 -0.90 -11.25 -9.47
CA ASP A 168 -1.88 -10.61 -8.58
C ASP A 168 -1.52 -9.15 -8.35
N ASN A 169 -2.41 -8.23 -8.74
CA ASN A 169 -2.25 -6.79 -8.56
C ASN A 169 -3.37 -6.15 -7.73
N VAL A 170 -4.35 -6.94 -7.28
CA VAL A 170 -5.43 -6.55 -6.37
C VAL A 170 -5.47 -7.53 -5.20
N PHE A 171 -5.44 -7.03 -3.96
CA PHE A 171 -5.54 -7.88 -2.77
C PHE A 171 -6.64 -7.36 -1.85
N ILE A 172 -7.59 -8.24 -1.54
CA ILE A 172 -8.62 -7.99 -0.53
C ILE A 172 -8.11 -8.55 0.78
N LEU A 173 -7.93 -7.66 1.75
CA LEU A 173 -7.50 -8.01 3.10
C LEU A 173 -8.74 -8.18 3.98
N GLU A 174 -9.00 -9.39 4.45
CA GLU A 174 -10.13 -9.68 5.34
C GLU A 174 -10.09 -8.79 6.58
N ASN A 175 -11.21 -8.15 6.92
CA ASN A 175 -11.35 -7.24 8.07
C ASN A 175 -10.33 -6.08 8.11
N HIS A 176 -9.77 -5.66 6.94
CA HIS A 176 -8.73 -4.66 6.94
C HIS A 176 -8.86 -3.66 5.77
N GLY A 177 -8.80 -4.11 4.52
CA GLY A 177 -8.82 -3.17 3.40
C GLY A 177 -8.49 -3.77 2.04
N LEU A 178 -8.04 -2.89 1.16
CA LEU A 178 -7.72 -3.15 -0.23
C LEU A 178 -6.28 -2.75 -0.54
N ILE A 179 -5.55 -3.58 -1.30
CA ILE A 179 -4.30 -3.17 -1.94
C ILE A 179 -4.51 -3.19 -3.45
N VAL A 180 -4.06 -2.16 -4.13
CA VAL A 180 -3.99 -2.08 -5.59
C VAL A 180 -2.55 -1.78 -5.99
N CYS A 181 -2.01 -2.56 -6.91
CA CYS A 181 -0.66 -2.45 -7.41
C CYS A 181 -0.64 -2.18 -8.91
N GLY A 182 0.39 -1.50 -9.41
CA GLY A 182 0.55 -1.25 -10.84
C GLY A 182 1.91 -0.64 -11.19
N GLU A 183 2.23 -0.65 -12.49
CA GLU A 183 3.44 -0.05 -13.03
C GLU A 183 3.26 1.43 -13.39
N SER A 184 2.01 1.91 -13.40
CA SER A 184 1.68 3.31 -13.65
C SER A 184 0.55 3.80 -12.76
N LEU A 185 0.51 5.11 -12.49
CA LEU A 185 -0.57 5.76 -11.75
C LEU A 185 -1.91 5.68 -12.49
N GLU A 186 -1.88 5.60 -13.81
CA GLU A 186 -3.07 5.45 -14.64
C GLU A 186 -3.69 4.06 -14.45
N GLU A 187 -2.87 3.01 -14.39
CA GLU A 187 -3.30 1.65 -14.07
C GLU A 187 -3.97 1.60 -12.68
N ILE A 188 -3.34 2.19 -11.67
CA ILE A 188 -3.90 2.31 -10.31
C ILE A 188 -5.28 2.97 -10.37
N ARG A 189 -5.40 4.09 -11.08
CA ARG A 189 -6.66 4.84 -11.22
C ARG A 189 -7.75 3.99 -11.88
N HIS A 190 -7.43 3.30 -12.96
CA HIS A 190 -8.37 2.44 -13.67
C HIS A 190 -8.84 1.26 -12.81
N LEU A 191 -7.93 0.61 -12.09
CA LEU A 191 -8.27 -0.50 -11.19
C LEU A 191 -9.23 -0.04 -10.07
N TYR A 192 -8.96 1.09 -9.42
CA TYR A 192 -9.88 1.62 -8.41
C TYR A 192 -11.26 1.96 -8.99
N GLN A 193 -11.31 2.56 -10.17
CA GLN A 193 -12.58 2.89 -10.83
C GLN A 193 -13.37 1.61 -11.18
N ASP A 194 -12.72 0.61 -11.75
CA ASP A 194 -13.34 -0.66 -12.11
C ASP A 194 -13.86 -1.41 -10.86
N ILE A 195 -13.04 -1.52 -9.81
CA ILE A 195 -13.44 -2.12 -8.52
C ILE A 195 -14.70 -1.44 -7.99
N ARG A 196 -14.75 -0.11 -7.98
CA ARG A 196 -15.93 0.63 -7.49
C ARG A 196 -17.18 0.45 -8.35
N VAL A 197 -17.03 0.36 -9.66
CA VAL A 197 -18.14 0.07 -10.58
C VAL A 197 -18.71 -1.32 -10.32
N ARG A 198 -17.85 -2.33 -10.13
CA ARG A 198 -18.24 -3.71 -9.85
C ARG A 198 -18.97 -3.84 -8.52
N LEU A 199 -18.45 -3.23 -7.46
CA LEU A 199 -19.07 -3.21 -6.14
C LEU A 199 -20.46 -2.56 -6.19
N LYS A 200 -20.62 -1.44 -6.89
CA LYS A 200 -21.93 -0.80 -7.10
C LYS A 200 -22.94 -1.72 -7.79
N LYS A 201 -22.50 -2.44 -8.83
CA LYS A 201 -23.37 -3.39 -9.54
C LYS A 201 -23.78 -4.59 -8.70
N PHE A 202 -22.92 -5.00 -7.79
CA PHE A 202 -23.19 -6.15 -6.90
C PHE A 202 -24.21 -5.81 -5.80
N HIS A 203 -24.26 -4.55 -5.35
CA HIS A 203 -25.19 -4.10 -4.31
C HIS A 203 -26.55 -3.62 -4.84
N ASN A 204 -26.74 -3.53 -6.16
CA ASN A 204 -28.01 -3.19 -6.80
C ASN A 204 -28.73 -4.44 -7.32
#